data_36bf2c4d20b52a7e50a6b16cc7e2d27f
#
_entry.id   36bf2c4d20b52a7e50a6b16cc7e2d27f
#
_cell.length_a   1.000
_cell.length_b   1.000
_cell.length_c   1.000
_cell.angle_alpha   90.00
_cell.angle_beta   90.00
_cell.angle_gamma   90.00
#
_symmetry.space_group_name_H-M   'P 1'
#
loop_
_entity.id
_entity.type
_entity.pdbx_description
1 polymer ?
#
loop_
_entity_poly.entity_id
_entity_poly.type
_entity_poly.pdbx_seq_one_letter_code
_entity_poly.pdbx_strand_id
1 'polypeptide(L)'
;WTQISKEERYHVLDQLDGWVQIELDAGDGEDEIDKAYISTRDNNVEVRYALPEAIKFSPLEEKANQQASLRNKVVNYGLQFVGGRYVWGGTNPNTGADCSGFVQYVMRNAAGVSLPRTSREQAKVGRAIKSSEMLPGDLIFYANSSGTVNHVAMYIGNGQIVHAASRKSGIKISTWNYRSPKTIRRVLN
;
A
#
# COMPACT_ATOMS: atom_id res chain seq x y z
N TRP A 1 11.77 0.56 41.34
CA TRP A 1 12.63 1.41 40.49
C TRP A 1 13.95 0.67 40.34
N THR A 2 14.26 0.16 39.16
CA THR A 2 15.54 -0.45 38.84
C THR A 2 16.42 0.65 38.27
N GLN A 3 17.62 0.82 38.80
CA GLN A 3 18.59 1.76 38.32
C GLN A 3 19.40 1.09 37.20
N ILE A 4 19.30 1.61 36.00
CA ILE A 4 20.06 1.12 34.85
C ILE A 4 21.45 1.74 34.91
N SER A 5 22.49 0.91 34.76
CA SER A 5 23.87 1.35 34.78
C SER A 5 24.23 2.12 33.49
N LYS A 6 25.16 3.07 33.61
CA LYS A 6 25.72 3.78 32.47
C LYS A 6 26.47 2.80 31.56
N GLU A 7 26.16 2.82 30.27
CA GLU A 7 26.73 1.96 29.20
C GLU A 7 26.06 0.58 28.99
N GLU A 8 24.97 0.24 29.71
CA GLU A 8 24.15 -0.93 29.34
C GLU A 8 23.40 -0.68 28.04
N ARG A 9 23.23 -1.76 27.24
CA ARG A 9 22.54 -1.73 25.98
C ARG A 9 21.27 -2.56 26.09
N TYR A 10 20.15 -2.00 25.67
CA TYR A 10 18.86 -2.65 25.72
C TYR A 10 18.22 -2.66 24.33
N HIS A 11 17.44 -3.68 24.09
CA HIS A 11 16.63 -3.74 22.87
C HIS A 11 15.43 -2.81 23.03
N VAL A 12 15.23 -1.88 22.09
CA VAL A 12 14.09 -0.96 22.08
C VAL A 12 12.92 -1.64 21.41
N LEU A 13 11.82 -1.82 22.14
CA LEU A 13 10.60 -2.43 21.66
C LEU A 13 9.65 -1.42 21.02
N ASP A 14 9.58 -0.21 21.60
CA ASP A 14 8.70 0.86 21.11
C ASP A 14 9.24 2.24 21.52
N GLN A 15 8.86 3.28 20.77
CA GLN A 15 9.21 4.66 21.05
C GLN A 15 7.95 5.50 21.23
N LEU A 16 7.80 6.07 22.40
CA LEU A 16 6.71 6.98 22.76
C LEU A 16 7.24 8.40 22.93
N ASP A 17 6.37 9.40 22.96
CA ASP A 17 6.78 10.80 23.14
C ASP A 17 7.48 10.99 24.51
N GLY A 18 8.77 11.22 24.45
CA GLY A 18 9.65 11.41 25.62
C GLY A 18 10.00 10.14 26.39
N TRP A 19 9.70 8.94 25.87
CA TRP A 19 9.99 7.65 26.47
C TRP A 19 10.36 6.59 25.44
N VAL A 20 11.19 5.60 25.84
CA VAL A 20 11.41 4.36 25.08
C VAL A 20 11.03 3.17 25.94
N GLN A 21 10.33 2.20 25.33
CA GLN A 21 10.10 0.90 25.95
C GLN A 21 11.24 -0.02 25.58
N ILE A 22 11.82 -0.65 26.57
CA ILE A 22 12.94 -1.59 26.42
C ILE A 22 12.55 -2.97 26.91
N GLU A 23 13.22 -3.99 26.37
CA GLU A 23 13.21 -5.34 26.83
C GLU A 23 14.24 -5.50 27.95
N LEU A 24 13.84 -6.09 29.08
CA LEU A 24 14.76 -6.50 30.13
C LEU A 24 15.01 -8.01 29.98
N ASP A 25 16.27 -8.44 30.05
CA ASP A 25 16.60 -9.85 30.13
C ASP A 25 16.05 -10.40 31.43
N ALA A 26 14.96 -11.15 31.36
CA ALA A 26 14.47 -11.95 32.46
C ALA A 26 15.42 -13.13 32.63
N GLY A 27 16.37 -13.04 33.56
CA GLY A 27 17.12 -14.18 34.03
C GLY A 27 16.14 -15.18 34.62
N ASP A 28 16.18 -16.43 34.11
CA ASP A 28 15.50 -17.63 34.61
C ASP A 28 14.02 -17.86 34.21
N GLY A 29 13.79 -18.20 32.96
CA GLY A 29 12.97 -19.38 32.62
C GLY A 29 11.45 -19.26 32.66
N GLU A 30 10.83 -18.08 32.64
CA GLU A 30 9.40 -17.96 32.40
C GLU A 30 9.16 -17.01 31.22
N ASP A 31 8.19 -17.35 30.36
CA ASP A 31 7.90 -16.69 29.06
C ASP A 31 7.33 -15.26 29.17
N GLU A 32 7.56 -14.53 30.22
CA GLU A 32 7.17 -13.13 30.37
C GLU A 32 8.36 -12.22 30.10
N ILE A 33 8.30 -11.53 28.97
CA ILE A 33 9.24 -10.45 28.60
C ILE A 33 8.97 -9.28 29.55
N ASP A 34 9.84 -9.06 30.51
CA ASP A 34 9.80 -7.88 31.36
C ASP A 34 10.10 -6.65 30.53
N LYS A 35 9.18 -5.70 30.57
CA LYS A 35 9.29 -4.44 29.85
C LYS A 35 9.52 -3.29 30.82
N ALA A 36 10.43 -2.39 30.45
CA ALA A 36 10.64 -1.16 31.19
C ALA A 36 10.49 0.06 30.28
N TYR A 37 10.25 1.21 30.90
CA TYR A 37 10.18 2.49 30.17
C TYR A 37 11.30 3.39 30.67
N ILE A 38 12.07 3.96 29.75
CA ILE A 38 13.16 4.91 30.02
C ILE A 38 12.78 6.27 29.45
N SER A 39 12.88 7.32 30.28
CA SER A 39 12.68 8.69 29.81
C SER A 39 13.82 9.12 28.88
N THR A 40 13.47 9.67 27.72
CA THR A 40 14.42 10.29 26.80
C THR A 40 14.60 11.79 27.06
N ARG A 41 13.93 12.32 28.09
CA ARG A 41 14.07 13.72 28.52
C ARG A 41 15.39 13.90 29.26
N ASP A 42 15.95 15.09 29.17
CA ASP A 42 17.18 15.50 29.90
C ASP A 42 18.47 14.82 29.45
N ASN A 43 18.57 14.34 28.22
CA ASN A 43 19.76 13.66 27.66
C ASN A 43 20.26 12.47 28.49
N ASN A 44 19.41 11.86 29.32
CA ASN A 44 19.76 10.71 30.11
C ASN A 44 19.91 9.42 29.31
N VAL A 45 19.40 9.39 28.08
CA VAL A 45 19.46 8.24 27.18
C VAL A 45 19.82 8.73 25.78
N GLU A 46 20.91 8.24 25.24
CA GLU A 46 21.21 8.35 23.82
C GLU A 46 20.62 7.14 23.12
N VAL A 47 19.46 7.33 22.44
CA VAL A 47 18.92 6.30 21.54
C VAL A 47 19.80 6.31 20.29
N ARG A 48 20.81 5.47 20.29
CA ARG A 48 21.51 5.14 19.05
C ARG A 48 20.69 4.08 18.33
N TYR A 49 20.14 4.43 17.22
CA TYR A 49 19.76 3.45 16.21
C TYR A 49 21.08 2.84 15.70
N ALA A 50 21.67 1.92 16.46
CA ALA A 50 22.45 0.91 15.81
C ALA A 50 21.44 0.27 14.88
N LEU A 51 21.53 0.58 13.58
CA LEU A 51 20.96 -0.30 12.58
C LEU A 51 21.41 -1.68 13.04
N PRO A 52 20.51 -2.55 13.53
CA PRO A 52 20.90 -3.91 13.86
C PRO A 52 21.64 -4.36 12.62
N GLU A 53 22.79 -5.03 12.78
CA GLU A 53 23.57 -5.52 11.63
C GLU A 53 22.57 -6.02 10.62
N ALA A 54 22.36 -5.21 9.62
CA ALA A 54 21.09 -4.97 8.94
C ALA A 54 20.36 -6.29 8.87
N ILE A 55 19.13 -6.38 9.41
CA ILE A 55 18.33 -7.57 9.18
C ILE A 55 18.58 -7.85 7.71
N LYS A 56 19.51 -8.75 7.43
CA LYS A 56 19.93 -9.06 6.06
C LYS A 56 18.78 -9.86 5.52
N PHE A 57 17.74 -9.14 5.10
CA PHE A 57 16.66 -9.76 4.35
C PHE A 57 17.32 -10.55 3.24
N SER A 58 16.89 -11.78 3.09
CA SER A 58 17.29 -12.53 1.90
C SER A 58 16.89 -11.69 0.68
N PRO A 59 17.58 -11.79 -0.46
CA PRO A 59 17.22 -11.05 -1.68
C PRO A 59 15.74 -11.22 -2.07
N LEU A 60 15.11 -12.31 -1.68
CA LEU A 60 13.67 -12.56 -1.88
C LEU A 60 12.80 -11.73 -0.94
N GLU A 61 13.19 -11.59 0.32
CA GLU A 61 12.47 -10.75 1.30
C GLU A 61 12.61 -9.26 0.98
N GLU A 62 13.80 -8.81 0.58
CA GLU A 62 14.01 -7.44 0.12
C GLU A 62 13.12 -7.12 -1.09
N LYS A 63 13.07 -8.02 -2.08
CA LYS A 63 12.21 -7.86 -3.23
C LYS A 63 10.73 -7.83 -2.85
N ALA A 64 10.28 -8.70 -1.95
CA ALA A 64 8.91 -8.72 -1.46
C ALA A 64 8.53 -7.43 -0.73
N ASN A 65 9.42 -6.90 0.12
CA ASN A 65 9.23 -5.65 0.85
C ASN A 65 9.19 -4.44 -0.10
N GLN A 66 10.05 -4.40 -1.12
CA GLN A 66 10.05 -3.36 -2.15
C GLN A 66 8.73 -3.39 -2.96
N GLN A 67 8.24 -4.56 -3.32
CA GLN A 67 6.96 -4.72 -4.02
C GLN A 67 5.78 -4.26 -3.15
N ALA A 68 5.75 -4.64 -1.87
CA ALA A 68 4.71 -4.20 -0.94
C ALA A 68 4.72 -2.67 -0.77
N SER A 69 5.89 -2.07 -0.63
CA SER A 69 6.07 -0.62 -0.56
C SER A 69 5.58 0.10 -1.82
N LEU A 70 5.92 -0.42 -3.02
CA LEU A 70 5.46 0.13 -4.30
C LEU A 70 3.93 0.06 -4.42
N ARG A 71 3.31 -1.06 -4.04
CA ARG A 71 1.86 -1.24 -4.07
C ARG A 71 1.15 -0.26 -3.16
N ASN A 72 1.64 -0.08 -1.93
CA ASN A 72 1.12 0.88 -0.98
C ASN A 72 1.24 2.33 -1.52
N LYS A 73 2.36 2.67 -2.14
CA LYS A 73 2.56 3.98 -2.79
C LYS A 73 1.52 4.23 -3.89
N VAL A 74 1.28 3.25 -4.76
CA VAL A 74 0.30 3.35 -5.85
C VAL A 74 -1.11 3.54 -5.31
N VAL A 75 -1.51 2.74 -4.32
CA VAL A 75 -2.84 2.83 -3.69
C VAL A 75 -3.03 4.18 -3.02
N ASN A 76 -2.09 4.59 -2.16
CA ASN A 76 -2.16 5.86 -1.44
C ASN A 76 -2.21 7.05 -2.40
N TYR A 77 -1.45 7.00 -3.51
CA TYR A 77 -1.51 8.04 -4.53
C TYR A 77 -2.88 8.07 -5.24
N GLY A 78 -3.46 6.92 -5.55
CA GLY A 78 -4.80 6.85 -6.15
C GLY A 78 -5.91 7.35 -5.22
N LEU A 79 -5.81 7.07 -3.93
CA LEU A 79 -6.79 7.48 -2.92
C LEU A 79 -6.87 9.00 -2.72
N GLN A 80 -5.79 9.75 -3.00
CA GLN A 80 -5.78 11.22 -2.91
C GLN A 80 -6.80 11.88 -3.83
N PHE A 81 -7.22 11.20 -4.90
CA PHE A 81 -8.16 11.73 -5.90
C PHE A 81 -9.63 11.35 -5.62
N VAL A 82 -9.93 10.68 -4.51
CA VAL A 82 -11.33 10.36 -4.12
C VAL A 82 -12.10 11.65 -3.92
N GLY A 83 -13.32 11.72 -4.51
CA GLY A 83 -14.12 12.94 -4.61
C GLY A 83 -13.85 13.76 -5.87
N GLY A 84 -12.81 13.44 -6.63
CA GLY A 84 -12.48 14.08 -7.91
C GLY A 84 -13.53 13.86 -9.00
N ARG A 85 -13.51 14.72 -10.03
CA ARG A 85 -14.50 14.72 -11.11
C ARG A 85 -14.27 13.60 -12.11
N TYR A 86 -15.36 12.98 -12.57
CA TYR A 86 -15.33 12.16 -13.77
C TYR A 86 -15.54 13.03 -15.02
N VAL A 87 -14.61 12.93 -15.97
CA VAL A 87 -14.72 13.55 -17.28
C VAL A 87 -14.43 12.49 -18.35
N TRP A 88 -15.39 12.25 -19.25
CA TRP A 88 -15.19 11.32 -20.37
C TRP A 88 -14.02 11.79 -21.26
N GLY A 89 -13.08 10.88 -21.53
CA GLY A 89 -11.85 11.21 -22.26
C GLY A 89 -10.78 11.92 -21.41
N GLY A 90 -11.09 12.29 -20.18
CA GLY A 90 -10.16 12.93 -19.27
C GLY A 90 -9.04 11.99 -18.80
N THR A 91 -7.84 12.56 -18.59
CA THR A 91 -6.61 11.80 -18.22
C THR A 91 -5.91 12.36 -17.00
N ASN A 92 -6.42 13.46 -16.42
CA ASN A 92 -5.83 14.08 -15.24
C ASN A 92 -6.89 14.16 -14.12
N PRO A 93 -6.78 13.38 -13.04
CA PRO A 93 -7.78 13.37 -11.98
C PRO A 93 -7.90 14.69 -11.20
N ASN A 94 -6.91 15.59 -11.28
CA ASN A 94 -7.03 16.94 -10.69
C ASN A 94 -8.05 17.82 -11.43
N THR A 95 -8.24 17.61 -12.73
CA THR A 95 -9.19 18.38 -13.56
C THR A 95 -10.38 17.55 -14.01
N GLY A 96 -10.26 16.24 -13.97
CA GLY A 96 -11.24 15.23 -14.31
C GLY A 96 -10.66 14.11 -15.18
N ALA A 97 -10.99 12.89 -14.84
CA ALA A 97 -10.54 11.70 -15.55
C ALA A 97 -11.69 10.71 -15.78
N ASP A 98 -11.62 9.92 -16.84
CA ASP A 98 -12.42 8.70 -16.97
C ASP A 98 -11.73 7.51 -16.28
N CYS A 99 -12.35 6.34 -16.30
CA CYS A 99 -11.84 5.16 -15.58
C CYS A 99 -10.43 4.75 -16.01
N SER A 100 -10.16 4.68 -17.31
CA SER A 100 -8.86 4.28 -17.84
C SER A 100 -7.82 5.40 -17.75
N GLY A 101 -8.24 6.65 -17.92
CA GLY A 101 -7.38 7.82 -17.72
C GLY A 101 -6.93 8.00 -16.28
N PHE A 102 -7.81 7.74 -15.31
CA PHE A 102 -7.47 7.72 -13.89
C PHE A 102 -6.40 6.66 -13.58
N VAL A 103 -6.64 5.42 -13.98
CA VAL A 103 -5.69 4.32 -13.73
C VAL A 103 -4.35 4.58 -14.44
N GLN A 104 -4.38 5.05 -15.70
CA GLN A 104 -3.20 5.42 -16.45
C GLN A 104 -2.37 6.49 -15.73
N TYR A 105 -3.04 7.51 -15.18
CA TYR A 105 -2.40 8.61 -14.47
C TYR A 105 -1.73 8.10 -13.17
N VAL A 106 -2.46 7.33 -12.36
CA VAL A 106 -1.95 6.80 -11.10
C VAL A 106 -0.75 5.88 -11.33
N MET A 107 -0.85 4.92 -12.24
CA MET A 107 0.22 3.97 -12.52
C MET A 107 1.49 4.65 -13.04
N ARG A 108 1.34 5.63 -13.92
CA ARG A 108 2.49 6.38 -14.47
C ARG A 108 3.20 7.20 -13.40
N ASN A 109 2.45 7.94 -12.57
CA ASN A 109 3.06 8.88 -11.62
C ASN A 109 3.54 8.21 -10.33
N ALA A 110 2.91 7.12 -9.88
CA ALA A 110 3.29 6.44 -8.65
C ALA A 110 4.29 5.30 -8.86
N ALA A 111 4.24 4.62 -10.01
CA ALA A 111 5.03 3.42 -10.28
C ALA A 111 5.86 3.47 -11.56
N GLY A 112 5.78 4.54 -12.37
CA GLY A 112 6.45 4.62 -13.67
C GLY A 112 5.89 3.66 -14.73
N VAL A 113 4.73 3.04 -14.48
CA VAL A 113 4.11 2.07 -15.39
C VAL A 113 3.26 2.79 -16.43
N SER A 114 3.64 2.68 -17.69
CA SER A 114 2.86 3.21 -18.82
C SER A 114 1.78 2.21 -19.23
N LEU A 115 0.53 2.66 -19.27
CA LEU A 115 -0.61 1.87 -19.73
C LEU A 115 -1.21 2.47 -21.00
N PRO A 116 -1.84 1.66 -21.86
CA PRO A 116 -2.61 2.16 -22.99
C PRO A 116 -3.77 3.06 -22.55
N ARG A 117 -4.31 3.86 -23.49
CA ARG A 117 -5.35 4.85 -23.16
C ARG A 117 -6.68 4.22 -22.78
N THR A 118 -7.09 3.16 -23.44
CA THR A 118 -8.42 2.58 -23.25
C THR A 118 -8.43 1.40 -22.30
N SER A 119 -9.53 1.23 -21.55
CA SER A 119 -9.69 0.07 -20.66
C SER A 119 -9.62 -1.28 -21.39
N ARG A 120 -10.03 -1.33 -22.68
CA ARG A 120 -9.94 -2.54 -23.52
C ARG A 120 -8.51 -2.96 -23.80
N GLU A 121 -7.64 -2.00 -24.07
CA GLU A 121 -6.22 -2.23 -24.29
C GLU A 121 -5.52 -2.54 -22.97
N GLN A 122 -5.83 -1.81 -21.90
CA GLN A 122 -5.31 -2.06 -20.56
C GLN A 122 -5.62 -3.47 -20.06
N ALA A 123 -6.79 -4.02 -20.41
CA ALA A 123 -7.18 -5.39 -20.07
C ALA A 123 -6.30 -6.49 -20.70
N LYS A 124 -5.44 -6.12 -21.65
CA LYS A 124 -4.48 -7.03 -22.32
C LYS A 124 -3.06 -6.92 -21.77
N VAL A 125 -2.80 -5.92 -20.90
CA VAL A 125 -1.46 -5.67 -20.34
C VAL A 125 -1.26 -6.47 -19.06
N GLY A 126 -0.02 -6.86 -18.81
CA GLY A 126 0.36 -7.57 -17.60
C GLY A 126 -0.13 -9.02 -17.54
N ARG A 127 0.01 -9.64 -16.38
CA ARG A 127 -0.36 -11.04 -16.13
C ARG A 127 -1.82 -11.14 -15.68
N ALA A 128 -2.57 -12.08 -16.26
CA ALA A 128 -3.90 -12.43 -15.75
C ALA A 128 -3.77 -13.14 -14.39
N ILE A 129 -4.62 -12.79 -13.45
CA ILE A 129 -4.67 -13.41 -12.12
C ILE A 129 -6.09 -13.76 -11.72
N LYS A 130 -6.23 -14.69 -10.75
CA LYS A 130 -7.51 -15.03 -10.13
C LYS A 130 -7.87 -13.99 -9.06
N SER A 131 -9.16 -13.91 -8.71
CA SER A 131 -9.62 -13.01 -7.65
C SER A 131 -9.03 -13.33 -6.28
N SER A 132 -8.72 -14.60 -6.00
CA SER A 132 -8.06 -15.05 -4.77
C SER A 132 -6.58 -14.61 -4.67
N GLU A 133 -5.98 -14.18 -5.77
CA GLU A 133 -4.59 -13.73 -5.85
C GLU A 133 -4.44 -12.20 -5.83
N MET A 134 -5.55 -11.46 -5.73
CA MET A 134 -5.52 -10.00 -5.81
C MET A 134 -4.67 -9.37 -4.73
N LEU A 135 -3.80 -8.47 -5.15
CA LEU A 135 -2.99 -7.60 -4.29
C LEU A 135 -3.31 -6.13 -4.59
N PRO A 136 -3.14 -5.21 -3.62
CA PRO A 136 -3.30 -3.78 -3.85
C PRO A 136 -2.53 -3.31 -5.10
N GLY A 137 -3.17 -2.49 -5.94
CA GLY A 137 -2.63 -2.03 -7.22
C GLY A 137 -2.95 -2.93 -8.43
N ASP A 138 -3.55 -4.12 -8.24
CA ASP A 138 -4.03 -4.92 -9.36
C ASP A 138 -5.26 -4.25 -10.03
N LEU A 139 -5.41 -4.45 -11.34
CA LEU A 139 -6.45 -3.81 -12.14
C LEU A 139 -7.58 -4.76 -12.43
N ILE A 140 -8.81 -4.36 -12.14
CA ILE A 140 -10.02 -5.13 -12.36
C ILE A 140 -10.80 -4.51 -13.52
N PHE A 141 -11.13 -5.34 -14.49
CA PHE A 141 -11.83 -4.94 -15.72
C PHE A 141 -13.22 -5.52 -15.75
N TYR A 142 -14.19 -4.68 -16.09
CA TYR A 142 -15.60 -5.05 -16.17
C TYR A 142 -16.11 -4.87 -17.61
N ALA A 143 -17.03 -5.75 -18.00
CA ALA A 143 -17.62 -5.74 -19.32
C ALA A 143 -19.09 -5.32 -19.29
N ASN A 144 -19.57 -4.81 -20.41
CA ASN A 144 -21.01 -4.63 -20.65
C ASN A 144 -21.70 -5.97 -20.95
N SER A 145 -23.01 -5.93 -21.22
CA SER A 145 -23.81 -7.11 -21.55
C SER A 145 -23.34 -7.88 -22.80
N SER A 146 -22.68 -7.17 -23.73
CA SER A 146 -22.08 -7.81 -24.93
C SER A 146 -20.70 -8.44 -24.66
N GLY A 147 -20.20 -8.42 -23.40
CA GLY A 147 -18.90 -8.96 -23.06
C GLY A 147 -17.71 -8.04 -23.39
N THR A 148 -17.97 -6.83 -23.88
CA THR A 148 -16.92 -5.86 -24.21
C THR A 148 -16.50 -5.09 -22.97
N VAL A 149 -15.18 -5.07 -22.68
CA VAL A 149 -14.62 -4.31 -21.55
C VAL A 149 -14.94 -2.83 -21.74
N ASN A 150 -15.58 -2.24 -20.75
CA ASN A 150 -15.99 -0.84 -20.74
C ASN A 150 -15.64 -0.06 -19.47
N HIS A 151 -15.02 -0.74 -18.49
CA HIS A 151 -14.63 -0.11 -17.24
C HIS A 151 -13.40 -0.77 -16.64
N VAL A 152 -12.62 0.01 -15.90
CA VAL A 152 -11.46 -0.43 -15.12
C VAL A 152 -11.46 0.22 -13.74
N ALA A 153 -11.00 -0.52 -12.76
CA ALA A 153 -10.80 -0.06 -11.39
C ALA A 153 -9.48 -0.60 -10.84
N MET A 154 -8.93 0.06 -9.85
CA MET A 154 -7.73 -0.39 -9.14
C MET A 154 -8.13 -0.99 -7.78
N TYR A 155 -7.66 -2.20 -7.50
CA TYR A 155 -7.86 -2.86 -6.21
C TYR A 155 -7.00 -2.18 -5.14
N ILE A 156 -7.58 -1.90 -3.98
CA ILE A 156 -6.91 -1.21 -2.86
C ILE A 156 -6.78 -2.08 -1.60
N GLY A 157 -7.16 -3.36 -1.69
CA GLY A 157 -7.18 -4.26 -0.54
C GLY A 157 -8.57 -4.37 0.09
N ASN A 158 -8.73 -5.33 1.01
CA ASN A 158 -9.93 -5.51 1.83
C ASN A 158 -11.25 -5.58 1.04
N GLY A 159 -11.22 -6.17 -0.16
CA GLY A 159 -12.40 -6.27 -1.02
C GLY A 159 -12.84 -4.95 -1.66
N GLN A 160 -12.00 -3.92 -1.67
CA GLN A 160 -12.32 -2.58 -2.16
C GLN A 160 -11.52 -2.19 -3.40
N ILE A 161 -12.10 -1.30 -4.17
CA ILE A 161 -11.50 -0.66 -5.35
C ILE A 161 -11.63 0.85 -5.28
N VAL A 162 -10.72 1.56 -5.92
CA VAL A 162 -10.87 2.97 -6.28
C VAL A 162 -11.01 3.10 -7.79
N HIS A 163 -11.96 3.92 -8.24
CA HIS A 163 -12.23 4.10 -9.66
C HIS A 163 -12.92 5.43 -9.99
N ALA A 164 -12.67 5.97 -11.16
CA ALA A 164 -13.51 7.02 -11.73
C ALA A 164 -14.79 6.36 -12.28
N ALA A 165 -15.88 6.43 -11.50
CA ALA A 165 -17.05 5.60 -11.69
C ALA A 165 -18.04 6.16 -12.73
N SER A 166 -18.47 7.41 -12.59
CA SER A 166 -19.41 8.07 -13.47
C SER A 166 -19.41 9.58 -13.29
N ARG A 167 -20.05 10.32 -14.22
CA ARG A 167 -20.23 11.79 -14.09
C ARG A 167 -20.97 12.18 -12.79
N LYS A 168 -21.89 11.34 -12.33
CA LYS A 168 -22.68 11.60 -11.11
C LYS A 168 -21.87 11.41 -9.82
N SER A 169 -21.01 10.40 -9.81
CA SER A 169 -20.33 9.97 -8.57
C SER A 169 -18.83 10.29 -8.53
N GLY A 170 -18.23 10.69 -9.66
CA GLY A 170 -16.82 11.03 -9.72
C GLY A 170 -15.90 9.84 -9.42
N ILE A 171 -14.77 10.14 -8.81
CA ILE A 171 -13.80 9.14 -8.32
C ILE A 171 -14.20 8.73 -6.91
N LYS A 172 -14.38 7.43 -6.69
CA LYS A 172 -14.87 6.89 -5.42
C LYS A 172 -14.32 5.50 -5.10
N ILE A 173 -14.56 5.07 -3.87
CA ILE A 173 -14.34 3.69 -3.41
C ILE A 173 -15.65 2.90 -3.59
N SER A 174 -15.51 1.62 -3.97
CA SER A 174 -16.62 0.65 -4.07
C SER A 174 -16.10 -0.74 -3.71
N THR A 175 -17.01 -1.71 -3.52
CA THR A 175 -16.62 -3.13 -3.45
C THR A 175 -16.18 -3.63 -4.84
N TRP A 176 -15.17 -4.49 -4.89
CA TRP A 176 -14.61 -4.97 -6.16
C TRP A 176 -15.60 -5.78 -7.00
N ASN A 177 -16.55 -6.45 -6.35
CA ASN A 177 -17.54 -7.33 -6.97
C ASN A 177 -18.92 -6.67 -7.19
N TYR A 178 -19.00 -5.32 -7.16
CA TYR A 178 -20.25 -4.60 -7.48
C TYR A 178 -20.77 -4.88 -8.90
N ARG A 179 -19.90 -5.37 -9.77
CA ARG A 179 -20.15 -5.99 -11.07
C ARG A 179 -19.27 -7.23 -11.19
N SER A 180 -19.70 -8.23 -12.00
CA SER A 180 -18.86 -9.39 -12.29
C SER A 180 -17.61 -8.96 -13.08
N PRO A 181 -16.39 -9.24 -12.58
CA PRO A 181 -15.17 -8.94 -13.31
C PRO A 181 -15.06 -9.79 -14.59
N LYS A 182 -14.60 -9.17 -15.67
CA LYS A 182 -14.26 -9.87 -16.92
C LYS A 182 -12.85 -10.45 -16.86
N THR A 183 -11.92 -9.70 -16.32
CA THR A 183 -10.52 -10.11 -16.09
C THR A 183 -9.87 -9.24 -15.03
N ILE A 184 -8.84 -9.77 -14.40
CA ILE A 184 -8.00 -9.05 -13.44
C ILE A 184 -6.57 -9.13 -13.93
N ARG A 185 -5.85 -8.01 -13.89
CA ARG A 185 -4.48 -7.91 -14.40
C ARG A 185 -3.52 -7.37 -13.35
N ARG A 186 -2.38 -8.02 -13.24
CA ARG A 186 -1.23 -7.54 -12.47
C ARG A 186 -0.24 -6.89 -13.42
N VAL A 187 -0.02 -5.60 -13.23
CA VAL A 187 0.90 -4.76 -14.03
C VAL A 187 2.10 -4.27 -13.21
N LEU A 188 2.03 -4.43 -11.89
CA LEU A 188 3.14 -4.19 -10.96
C LEU A 188 3.88 -5.50 -10.71
N ASN A 189 5.16 -5.51 -10.98
CA ASN A 189 6.07 -6.65 -10.78
C ASN A 189 6.79 -6.53 -9.45
#